data_3b9357fad9a537a08be5fb2a5534af00
#
_entry.id   3b9357fad9a537a08be5fb2a5534af00
#
_cell.length_a   1.000
_cell.length_b   1.000
_cell.length_c   1.000
_cell.angle_alpha   90.00
_cell.angle_beta   90.00
_cell.angle_gamma   90.00
#
_symmetry.space_group_name_H-M   'P 1'
#
loop_
_entity.id
_entity.type
_entity.pdbx_description
1 polymer ?
#
loop_
_entity_poly.entity_id
_entity_poly.type
_entity_poly.pdbx_seq_one_letter_code
_entity_poly.pdbx_strand_id
1 'polypeptide(L)'
;MNFLVAGYVYSSGNMILDDALPLEDTKARAHSLTVVYVRSINLFGQSGRVSAILPFADGRWTAEIDGRDSSTVRTGLSDPMVSIGVGLYGAPAMRAAEFATFRPRTMVGAGLRVRLPLGQYDDTKLFNLSTHRWQFIPSVGVAQYVGRWVLEAHLRAWFSTTNNDFFGGNSVAQDPLFGFQLHAEYIFGPGFWGAVSFGQSYGGATTVDGVKQDNRQSNNRFGLTLAVPLYRVWALKGGYYSGISTRYGGDFDTFALALQYRWGGMK
;
A
#
# COMPACT_ATOMS: atom_id res chain seq x y z
N MET A 1 -18.53 -11.23 -7.30
CA MET A 1 -17.70 -12.03 -6.38
C MET A 1 -17.23 -11.11 -5.25
N ASN A 2 -17.17 -11.64 -4.02
CA ASN A 2 -16.71 -10.91 -2.85
C ASN A 2 -15.48 -11.61 -2.27
N PHE A 3 -14.60 -10.81 -1.64
CA PHE A 3 -13.42 -11.30 -0.94
C PHE A 3 -13.33 -10.61 0.41
N LEU A 4 -12.99 -11.38 1.43
CA LEU A 4 -12.55 -10.88 2.73
C LEU A 4 -11.13 -11.37 2.95
N VAL A 5 -10.25 -10.45 3.30
CA VAL A 5 -8.83 -10.75 3.56
C VAL A 5 -8.49 -10.28 4.96
N ALA A 6 -7.96 -11.17 5.77
CA ALA A 6 -7.33 -10.82 7.03
C ALA A 6 -5.82 -10.97 6.87
N GLY A 7 -5.08 -9.90 7.09
CA GLY A 7 -3.65 -9.83 6.90
C GLY A 7 -2.91 -9.40 8.17
N TYR A 8 -1.75 -9.99 8.39
CA TYR A 8 -0.77 -9.56 9.37
C TYR A 8 0.49 -9.09 8.63
N VAL A 9 1.02 -7.96 9.04
CA VAL A 9 2.25 -7.38 8.48
C VAL A 9 3.18 -7.02 9.62
N TYR A 10 4.43 -7.46 9.52
CA TYR A 10 5.52 -7.03 10.37
C TYR A 10 6.52 -6.24 9.53
N SER A 11 6.88 -5.06 9.98
CA SER A 11 7.88 -4.20 9.34
C SER A 11 8.89 -3.73 10.38
N SER A 12 10.17 -3.77 10.03
CA SER A 12 11.22 -3.20 10.86
C SER A 12 12.37 -2.68 10.01
N GLY A 13 13.04 -1.63 10.48
CA GLY A 13 14.17 -1.04 9.80
C GLY A 13 14.46 0.38 10.23
N ASN A 14 15.30 1.05 9.46
CA ASN A 14 15.70 2.42 9.71
C ASN A 14 14.67 3.42 9.15
N MET A 15 14.60 4.58 9.76
CA MET A 15 13.88 5.73 9.22
C MET A 15 14.89 6.83 8.91
N ILE A 16 14.99 7.19 7.65
CA ILE A 16 15.81 8.30 7.18
C ILE A 16 14.94 9.54 7.22
N LEU A 17 15.18 10.38 8.20
CA LEU A 17 14.44 11.62 8.46
C LEU A 17 15.24 12.84 7.97
N ASP A 18 14.63 14.01 8.02
CA ASP A 18 15.25 15.28 7.69
C ASP A 18 16.32 15.63 8.74
N ASP A 19 17.51 16.03 8.31
CA ASP A 19 18.63 16.42 9.18
C ASP A 19 18.31 17.65 10.07
N ALA A 20 17.23 18.38 9.74
CA ALA A 20 16.72 19.47 10.58
C ALA A 20 16.06 18.97 11.88
N LEU A 21 15.72 17.68 11.97
CA LEU A 21 15.20 17.07 13.18
C LEU A 21 16.37 16.57 14.05
N PRO A 22 16.38 16.85 15.36
CA PRO A 22 17.42 16.39 16.27
C PRO A 22 17.20 14.89 16.64
N LEU A 23 17.09 14.04 15.61
CA LEU A 23 16.80 12.62 15.75
C LEU A 23 17.85 11.81 14.98
N GLU A 24 18.73 11.15 15.71
CA GLU A 24 19.75 10.29 15.16
C GLU A 24 19.36 8.81 15.30
N ASP A 25 19.91 7.93 14.45
CA ASP A 25 19.69 6.48 14.47
C ASP A 25 18.23 6.05 14.62
N THR A 26 17.31 6.78 13.97
CA THR A 26 15.88 6.51 14.08
C THR A 26 15.54 5.17 13.46
N LYS A 27 14.92 4.31 14.25
CA LYS A 27 14.42 2.99 13.84
C LYS A 27 12.94 2.86 14.14
N ALA A 28 12.26 2.05 13.33
CA ALA A 28 10.87 1.72 13.59
C ALA A 28 10.63 0.22 13.49
N ARG A 29 9.70 -0.26 14.29
CA ARG A 29 9.14 -1.60 14.24
C ARG A 29 7.63 -1.48 14.33
N ALA A 30 6.92 -2.14 13.43
CA ALA A 30 5.47 -2.10 13.41
C ALA A 30 4.87 -3.49 13.17
N HIS A 31 3.82 -3.78 13.92
CA HIS A 31 2.91 -4.90 13.71
C HIS A 31 1.58 -4.33 13.23
N SER A 32 1.03 -4.84 12.14
CA SER A 32 -0.25 -4.40 11.62
C SER A 32 -1.16 -5.57 11.34
N LEU A 33 -2.40 -5.46 11.81
CA LEU A 33 -3.52 -6.31 11.42
C LEU A 33 -4.40 -5.53 10.46
N THR A 34 -4.74 -6.12 9.32
CA THR A 34 -5.51 -5.44 8.29
C THR A 34 -6.67 -6.30 7.85
N VAL A 35 -7.87 -5.75 7.85
CA VAL A 35 -9.05 -6.37 7.23
C VAL A 35 -9.36 -5.66 5.93
N VAL A 36 -9.49 -6.41 4.84
CA VAL A 36 -9.81 -5.89 3.52
C VAL A 36 -11.07 -6.57 3.00
N TYR A 37 -12.05 -5.78 2.65
CA TYR A 37 -13.22 -6.24 1.89
C TYR A 37 -13.11 -5.78 0.45
N VAL A 38 -13.32 -6.69 -0.51
CA VAL A 38 -13.32 -6.40 -1.94
C VAL A 38 -14.58 -6.96 -2.57
N ARG A 39 -15.26 -6.16 -3.37
CA ARG A 39 -16.41 -6.58 -4.18
C ARG A 39 -16.16 -6.28 -5.65
N SER A 40 -16.27 -7.32 -6.49
CA SER A 40 -16.31 -7.14 -7.94
C SER A 40 -17.68 -6.62 -8.35
N ILE A 41 -17.69 -5.62 -9.21
CA ILE A 41 -18.89 -4.96 -9.75
C ILE A 41 -18.79 -4.93 -11.27
N ASN A 42 -19.93 -4.74 -11.93
CA ASN A 42 -19.97 -4.41 -13.35
C ASN A 42 -20.10 -2.89 -13.49
N LEU A 43 -19.16 -2.27 -14.17
CA LEU A 43 -19.16 -0.85 -14.50
C LEU A 43 -19.22 -0.71 -16.02
N PHE A 44 -20.41 -0.41 -16.55
CA PHE A 44 -20.63 -0.20 -17.99
C PHE A 44 -20.13 -1.34 -18.88
N GLY A 45 -20.34 -2.59 -18.46
CA GLY A 45 -19.87 -3.79 -19.18
C GLY A 45 -18.41 -4.16 -18.93
N GLN A 46 -17.68 -3.37 -18.14
CA GLN A 46 -16.31 -3.66 -17.74
C GLN A 46 -16.23 -4.20 -16.31
N SER A 47 -15.22 -5.02 -16.06
CA SER A 47 -14.93 -5.50 -14.72
C SER A 47 -14.48 -4.34 -13.82
N GLY A 48 -15.23 -4.11 -12.76
CA GLY A 48 -14.88 -3.13 -11.75
C GLY A 48 -14.70 -3.79 -10.38
N ARG A 49 -14.11 -3.05 -9.45
CA ARG A 49 -14.01 -3.46 -8.05
C ARG A 49 -14.12 -2.24 -7.13
N VAL A 50 -14.75 -2.44 -6.00
CA VAL A 50 -14.69 -1.53 -4.87
C VAL A 50 -14.03 -2.25 -3.70
N SER A 51 -13.29 -1.54 -2.87
CA SER A 51 -12.72 -2.13 -1.66
C SER A 51 -12.69 -1.14 -0.50
N ALA A 52 -12.73 -1.71 0.71
CA ALA A 52 -12.48 -1.01 1.96
C ALA A 52 -11.34 -1.73 2.70
N ILE A 53 -10.44 -0.97 3.29
CA ILE A 53 -9.25 -1.43 4.01
C ILE A 53 -9.29 -0.80 5.40
N LEU A 54 -9.23 -1.63 6.44
CA LEU A 54 -9.23 -1.22 7.83
C LEU A 54 -7.95 -1.73 8.50
N PRO A 55 -6.91 -0.89 8.68
CA PRO A 55 -5.66 -1.27 9.30
C PRO A 55 -5.66 -0.90 10.78
N PHE A 56 -5.20 -1.82 11.62
CA PHE A 56 -4.88 -1.60 13.01
C PHE A 56 -3.39 -1.85 13.21
N ALA A 57 -2.67 -0.99 13.90
CA ALA A 57 -1.23 -1.08 14.05
C ALA A 57 -0.77 -0.87 15.49
N ASP A 58 0.34 -1.53 15.82
CA ASP A 58 1.20 -1.26 16.96
C ASP A 58 2.58 -0.92 16.43
N GLY A 59 3.00 0.33 16.61
CA GLY A 59 4.26 0.87 16.14
C GLY A 59 5.13 1.36 17.27
N ARG A 60 6.41 0.99 17.25
CA ARG A 60 7.44 1.50 18.16
C ARG A 60 8.51 2.21 17.33
N TRP A 61 8.86 3.41 17.77
CA TRP A 61 9.97 4.19 17.23
C TRP A 61 11.02 4.39 18.30
N THR A 62 12.28 4.28 17.93
CA THR A 62 13.43 4.57 18.78
C THR A 62 14.34 5.54 18.04
N ALA A 63 14.92 6.49 18.73
CA ALA A 63 15.88 7.44 18.20
C ALA A 63 16.83 7.90 19.32
N GLU A 64 17.98 8.42 18.95
CA GLU A 64 18.86 9.15 19.85
C GLU A 64 18.54 10.65 19.73
N ILE A 65 18.33 11.32 20.87
CA ILE A 65 18.05 12.76 20.99
C ILE A 65 19.07 13.34 21.96
N ASP A 66 19.92 14.24 21.48
CA ASP A 66 21.00 14.87 22.27
C ASP A 66 21.86 13.83 23.02
N GLY A 67 22.24 12.74 22.36
CA GLY A 67 23.05 11.66 22.92
C GLY A 67 22.31 10.76 23.92
N ARG A 68 20.96 10.76 23.92
CA ARG A 68 20.14 9.94 24.81
C ARG A 68 19.14 9.10 24.02
N ASP A 69 19.06 7.82 24.34
CA ASP A 69 18.07 6.92 23.79
C ASP A 69 16.63 7.36 24.16
N SER A 70 15.79 7.47 23.20
CA SER A 70 14.37 7.79 23.34
C SER A 70 13.51 6.78 22.60
N SER A 71 12.30 6.52 23.09
CA SER A 71 11.35 5.64 22.41
C SER A 71 9.91 6.10 22.59
N THR A 72 9.10 5.83 21.59
CA THR A 72 7.65 6.07 21.64
C THR A 72 6.90 4.90 21.03
N VAL A 73 5.69 4.65 21.53
CA VAL A 73 4.80 3.59 21.04
C VAL A 73 3.44 4.20 20.70
N ARG A 74 2.84 3.72 19.63
CA ARG A 74 1.46 4.04 19.22
C ARG A 74 0.74 2.75 18.87
N THR A 75 -0.44 2.58 19.44
CA THR A 75 -1.29 1.40 19.19
C THR A 75 -2.70 1.88 18.89
N GLY A 76 -3.28 1.45 17.79
CA GLY A 76 -4.64 1.83 17.43
C GLY A 76 -4.94 1.67 15.94
N LEU A 77 -6.04 2.30 15.53
CA LEU A 77 -6.46 2.35 14.14
C LEU A 77 -5.51 3.25 13.34
N SER A 78 -5.01 2.77 12.21
CA SER A 78 -4.38 3.62 11.19
C SER A 78 -5.44 4.15 10.21
N ASP A 79 -5.05 5.03 9.31
CA ASP A 79 -5.98 5.64 8.34
C ASP A 79 -6.66 4.58 7.48
N PRO A 80 -8.00 4.39 7.56
CA PRO A 80 -8.73 3.53 6.65
C PRO A 80 -8.64 4.01 5.21
N MET A 81 -8.84 3.07 4.26
CA MET A 81 -8.83 3.41 2.84
C MET A 81 -10.03 2.80 2.13
N VAL A 82 -10.56 3.54 1.17
CA VAL A 82 -11.55 3.03 0.21
C VAL A 82 -10.99 3.14 -1.20
N SER A 83 -11.39 2.24 -2.09
CA SER A 83 -10.96 2.35 -3.48
C SER A 83 -12.02 1.87 -4.46
N ILE A 84 -11.97 2.43 -5.66
CA ILE A 84 -12.67 1.97 -6.84
C ILE A 84 -11.66 1.74 -7.96
N GLY A 85 -11.88 0.70 -8.75
CA GLY A 85 -11.09 0.42 -9.95
C GLY A 85 -11.97 -0.11 -11.07
N VAL A 86 -11.55 0.13 -12.30
CA VAL A 86 -12.25 -0.30 -13.50
C VAL A 86 -11.28 -0.77 -14.57
N GLY A 87 -11.60 -1.87 -15.25
CA GLY A 87 -10.94 -2.28 -16.48
C GLY A 87 -11.33 -1.35 -17.62
N LEU A 88 -10.34 -0.80 -18.30
CA LEU A 88 -10.55 0.09 -19.46
C LEU A 88 -10.46 -0.66 -20.77
N TYR A 89 -9.61 -1.69 -20.82
CA TYR A 89 -9.40 -2.53 -21.99
C TYR A 89 -9.10 -3.98 -21.56
N GLY A 90 -9.61 -4.95 -22.30
CA GLY A 90 -9.32 -6.37 -22.10
C GLY A 90 -9.87 -7.00 -20.82
N ALA A 91 -10.70 -6.29 -20.09
CA ALA A 91 -11.24 -6.70 -18.79
C ALA A 91 -12.78 -6.62 -18.75
N PRO A 92 -13.50 -7.38 -19.58
CA PRO A 92 -14.97 -7.35 -19.60
C PRO A 92 -15.54 -7.86 -18.26
N ALA A 93 -16.72 -7.36 -17.90
CA ALA A 93 -17.48 -7.92 -16.80
C ALA A 93 -18.01 -9.29 -17.18
N MET A 94 -17.67 -10.32 -16.40
CA MET A 94 -17.98 -11.71 -16.70
C MET A 94 -18.64 -12.42 -15.52
N ARG A 95 -19.48 -13.39 -15.82
CA ARG A 95 -19.97 -14.36 -14.82
C ARG A 95 -18.82 -15.31 -14.44
N ALA A 96 -18.95 -15.96 -13.29
CA ALA A 96 -17.92 -16.89 -12.80
C ALA A 96 -17.62 -18.04 -13.79
N ALA A 97 -18.62 -18.54 -14.49
CA ALA A 97 -18.45 -19.59 -15.50
C ALA A 97 -17.66 -19.09 -16.73
N GLU A 98 -17.95 -17.89 -17.18
CA GLU A 98 -17.24 -17.25 -18.32
C GLU A 98 -15.77 -16.94 -17.94
N PHE A 99 -15.56 -16.48 -16.71
CA PHE A 99 -14.22 -16.19 -16.19
C PHE A 99 -13.32 -17.44 -16.17
N ALA A 100 -13.88 -18.63 -15.91
CA ALA A 100 -13.12 -19.88 -15.88
C ALA A 100 -12.50 -20.25 -17.24
N THR A 101 -13.13 -19.83 -18.34
CA THR A 101 -12.68 -20.08 -19.71
C THR A 101 -11.98 -18.86 -20.37
N PHE A 102 -12.08 -17.71 -19.74
CA PHE A 102 -11.48 -16.48 -20.25
C PHE A 102 -9.95 -16.58 -20.34
N ARG A 103 -9.42 -16.12 -21.42
CA ARG A 103 -7.96 -16.10 -21.70
C ARG A 103 -7.54 -14.65 -21.94
N PRO A 104 -7.18 -13.93 -20.87
CA PRO A 104 -6.72 -12.55 -21.01
C PRO A 104 -5.42 -12.51 -21.80
N ARG A 105 -5.22 -11.42 -22.57
CA ARG A 105 -3.95 -11.10 -23.22
C ARG A 105 -3.39 -9.82 -22.63
N THR A 106 -3.94 -8.69 -23.03
CA THR A 106 -3.59 -7.39 -22.48
C THR A 106 -4.80 -6.85 -21.73
N MET A 107 -4.58 -6.41 -20.51
CA MET A 107 -5.60 -5.73 -19.70
C MET A 107 -5.06 -4.38 -19.28
N VAL A 108 -5.87 -3.33 -19.43
CA VAL A 108 -5.57 -1.99 -18.94
C VAL A 108 -6.65 -1.60 -17.94
N GLY A 109 -6.26 -1.03 -16.83
CA GLY A 109 -7.18 -0.58 -15.80
C GLY A 109 -6.75 0.74 -15.16
N ALA A 110 -7.73 1.43 -14.60
CA ALA A 110 -7.51 2.61 -13.78
C ALA A 110 -8.23 2.48 -12.44
N GLY A 111 -7.79 3.25 -11.48
CA GLY A 111 -8.41 3.26 -10.15
C GLY A 111 -8.11 4.53 -9.38
N LEU A 112 -8.93 4.74 -8.37
CA LEU A 112 -8.74 5.77 -7.35
C LEU A 112 -8.83 5.11 -5.98
N ARG A 113 -7.83 5.37 -5.14
CA ARG A 113 -7.88 5.06 -3.71
C ARG A 113 -7.90 6.36 -2.93
N VAL A 114 -8.70 6.40 -1.88
CA VAL A 114 -8.77 7.52 -0.95
C VAL A 114 -8.40 7.00 0.43
N ARG A 115 -7.42 7.62 1.08
CA ARG A 115 -7.09 7.44 2.49
C ARG A 115 -7.87 8.45 3.30
N LEU A 116 -8.51 7.99 4.35
CA LEU A 116 -9.37 8.78 5.22
C LEU A 116 -8.60 9.11 6.51
N PRO A 117 -8.54 10.37 6.97
CA PRO A 117 -7.84 10.77 8.19
C PRO A 117 -8.65 10.39 9.45
N LEU A 118 -8.88 9.10 9.65
CA LEU A 118 -9.70 8.56 10.74
C LEU A 118 -8.89 7.69 11.71
N GLY A 119 -7.58 7.58 11.48
CA GLY A 119 -6.69 6.85 12.36
C GLY A 119 -6.35 7.64 13.61
N GLN A 120 -5.67 6.97 14.54
CA GLN A 120 -5.22 7.59 15.79
C GLN A 120 -4.16 8.66 15.48
N TYR A 121 -4.44 9.88 15.98
CA TYR A 121 -3.60 11.05 15.84
C TYR A 121 -3.48 11.81 17.16
N ASP A 122 -2.29 12.32 17.46
CA ASP A 122 -1.95 13.15 18.62
C ASP A 122 -0.98 14.23 18.11
N ASP A 123 -1.44 15.47 18.06
CA ASP A 123 -0.70 16.65 17.56
C ASP A 123 0.50 17.03 18.43
N THR A 124 0.55 16.53 19.68
CA THR A 124 1.71 16.68 20.57
C THR A 124 2.83 15.69 20.26
N LYS A 125 2.63 14.80 19.28
CA LYS A 125 3.56 13.71 18.95
C LYS A 125 4.00 13.77 17.49
N LEU A 126 5.30 13.60 17.28
CA LEU A 126 5.86 13.57 15.92
C LEU A 126 5.45 12.28 15.16
N PHE A 127 5.46 11.13 15.84
CA PHE A 127 5.09 9.85 15.24
C PHE A 127 3.64 9.48 15.55
N ASN A 128 2.85 9.26 14.51
CA ASN A 128 1.43 8.95 14.57
C ASN A 128 1.07 7.78 13.66
N LEU A 129 -0.07 7.12 13.92
CA LEU A 129 -0.64 6.08 13.06
C LEU A 129 -1.50 6.66 11.93
N SER A 130 -2.00 7.87 12.11
CA SER A 130 -2.70 8.66 11.09
C SER A 130 -1.78 9.75 10.54
N THR A 131 -2.00 10.12 9.30
CA THR A 131 -1.37 11.30 8.69
C THR A 131 -2.18 12.57 8.90
N HIS A 132 -3.39 12.46 9.48
CA HIS A 132 -4.35 13.53 9.74
C HIS A 132 -4.67 14.38 8.51
N ARG A 133 -4.70 13.76 7.31
CA ARG A 133 -5.00 14.41 6.03
C ARG A 133 -5.62 13.42 5.05
N TRP A 134 -6.47 13.93 4.19
CA TRP A 134 -6.98 13.17 3.06
C TRP A 134 -5.84 12.92 2.06
N GLN A 135 -5.85 11.73 1.46
CA GLN A 135 -4.91 11.43 0.40
C GLN A 135 -5.64 10.72 -0.75
N PHE A 136 -5.53 11.30 -1.93
CA PHE A 136 -6.11 10.78 -3.18
C PHE A 136 -5.01 10.11 -3.99
N ILE A 137 -5.24 8.86 -4.40
CA ILE A 137 -4.23 8.04 -5.06
C ILE A 137 -4.79 7.48 -6.37
N PRO A 138 -4.85 8.29 -7.45
CA PRO A 138 -5.14 7.78 -8.78
C PRO A 138 -4.05 6.81 -9.23
N SER A 139 -4.44 5.84 -10.04
CA SER A 139 -3.56 4.82 -10.59
C SER A 139 -4.01 4.36 -11.96
N VAL A 140 -3.06 3.96 -12.78
CA VAL A 140 -3.27 3.26 -14.03
C VAL A 140 -2.31 2.09 -14.09
N GLY A 141 -2.74 0.99 -14.69
CA GLY A 141 -1.91 -0.20 -14.83
C GLY A 141 -2.22 -0.98 -16.10
N VAL A 142 -1.23 -1.70 -16.55
CA VAL A 142 -1.32 -2.66 -17.64
C VAL A 142 -0.84 -4.01 -17.16
N ALA A 143 -1.55 -5.07 -17.55
CA ALA A 143 -1.16 -6.46 -17.37
C ALA A 143 -1.10 -7.16 -18.72
N GLN A 144 0.01 -7.84 -18.99
CA GLN A 144 0.23 -8.63 -20.19
C GLN A 144 0.39 -10.10 -19.82
N TYR A 145 -0.47 -10.96 -20.39
CA TYR A 145 -0.43 -12.39 -20.19
C TYR A 145 0.34 -13.06 -21.31
N VAL A 146 1.39 -13.82 -20.97
CA VAL A 146 2.25 -14.55 -21.89
C VAL A 146 2.47 -15.97 -21.35
N GLY A 147 1.69 -16.92 -21.85
CA GLY A 147 1.70 -18.29 -21.33
C GLY A 147 1.31 -18.33 -19.85
N ARG A 148 2.25 -18.75 -19.01
CA ARG A 148 2.08 -18.79 -17.53
C ARG A 148 2.57 -17.52 -16.83
N TRP A 149 3.11 -16.56 -17.56
CA TRP A 149 3.57 -15.30 -17.02
C TRP A 149 2.49 -14.22 -17.10
N VAL A 150 2.41 -13.41 -16.05
CA VAL A 150 1.69 -12.14 -16.06
C VAL A 150 2.71 -11.05 -15.75
N LEU A 151 2.92 -10.15 -16.69
CA LEU A 151 3.79 -9.00 -16.54
C LEU A 151 2.93 -7.77 -16.33
N GLU A 152 3.17 -7.05 -15.23
CA GLU A 152 2.37 -5.88 -14.88
C GLU A 152 3.24 -4.65 -14.70
N ALA A 153 2.72 -3.50 -15.13
CA ALA A 153 3.28 -2.20 -14.86
C ALA A 153 2.18 -1.27 -14.33
N HIS A 154 2.48 -0.55 -13.25
CA HIS A 154 1.55 0.36 -12.61
C HIS A 154 2.20 1.72 -12.36
N LEU A 155 1.44 2.80 -12.62
CA LEU A 155 1.76 4.16 -12.22
C LEU A 155 0.76 4.63 -11.19
N ARG A 156 1.22 5.39 -10.20
CA ARG A 156 0.40 6.01 -9.16
C ARG A 156 0.91 7.39 -8.83
N ALA A 157 0.00 8.24 -8.37
CA ALA A 157 0.35 9.51 -7.78
C ALA A 157 -0.39 9.66 -6.46
N TRP A 158 0.23 10.28 -5.46
CA TRP A 158 -0.38 10.59 -4.18
C TRP A 158 -0.49 12.09 -4.03
N PHE A 159 -1.72 12.56 -3.87
CA PHE A 159 -2.06 13.95 -3.60
C PHE A 159 -2.65 14.03 -2.20
N SER A 160 -2.05 14.83 -1.34
CA SER A 160 -2.47 14.97 0.06
C SER A 160 -3.00 16.37 0.30
N THR A 161 -4.01 16.49 1.17
CA THR A 161 -4.38 17.79 1.74
C THR A 161 -3.33 18.21 2.79
N THR A 162 -3.33 19.47 3.18
CA THR A 162 -2.51 19.95 4.29
C THR A 162 -3.03 19.39 5.62
N ASN A 163 -2.13 19.01 6.51
CA ASN A 163 -2.43 18.80 7.92
C ASN A 163 -2.12 20.10 8.67
N ASN A 164 -3.13 20.74 9.21
CA ASN A 164 -3.01 22.02 9.92
C ASN A 164 -2.79 21.86 11.44
N ASP A 165 -2.78 20.63 11.92
CA ASP A 165 -2.57 20.29 13.33
C ASP A 165 -1.33 19.38 13.44
N PHE A 166 -0.26 19.71 12.70
CA PHE A 166 0.97 18.96 12.77
C PHE A 166 1.72 19.25 14.06
N PHE A 167 2.60 18.35 14.47
CA PHE A 167 3.41 18.37 15.68
C PHE A 167 3.81 19.79 16.13
N GLY A 168 3.45 20.16 17.38
CA GLY A 168 3.74 21.45 17.96
C GLY A 168 2.85 22.60 17.47
N GLY A 169 1.72 22.32 16.83
CA GLY A 169 0.78 23.33 16.29
C GLY A 169 1.16 23.85 14.91
N ASN A 170 2.08 23.20 14.24
CA ASN A 170 2.53 23.55 12.89
C ASN A 170 1.55 23.04 11.82
N SER A 171 1.71 23.49 10.60
CA SER A 171 1.07 22.93 9.41
C SER A 171 2.06 22.15 8.56
N VAL A 172 1.63 21.04 7.93
CA VAL A 172 2.45 20.33 6.96
C VAL A 172 1.69 20.04 5.67
N ALA A 173 2.23 20.57 4.58
CA ALA A 173 1.83 20.24 3.22
C ALA A 173 2.85 19.27 2.60
N GLN A 174 2.46 18.55 1.55
CA GLN A 174 3.34 17.64 0.83
C GLN A 174 3.13 17.77 -0.69
N ASP A 175 4.22 17.95 -1.42
CA ASP A 175 4.22 17.89 -2.87
C ASP A 175 3.72 16.51 -3.35
N PRO A 176 3.19 16.38 -4.57
CA PRO A 176 2.81 15.10 -5.12
C PRO A 176 3.97 14.09 -5.09
N LEU A 177 3.65 12.87 -4.68
CA LEU A 177 4.54 11.72 -4.74
C LEU A 177 4.12 10.84 -5.90
N PHE A 178 5.05 10.41 -6.74
CA PHE A 178 4.81 9.52 -7.87
C PHE A 178 5.42 8.17 -7.60
N GLY A 179 4.76 7.12 -8.04
CA GLY A 179 5.23 5.75 -7.90
C GLY A 179 5.05 4.95 -9.17
N PHE A 180 6.05 4.13 -9.43
CA PHE A 180 6.06 3.15 -10.50
C PHE A 180 6.28 1.77 -9.92
N GLN A 181 5.55 0.76 -10.41
CA GLN A 181 5.71 -0.63 -9.97
C GLN A 181 5.72 -1.57 -11.18
N LEU A 182 6.60 -2.56 -11.12
CA LEU A 182 6.65 -3.69 -12.03
C LEU A 182 6.43 -4.98 -11.25
N HIS A 183 5.69 -5.92 -11.85
CA HIS A 183 5.51 -7.25 -11.31
C HIS A 183 5.70 -8.27 -12.43
N ALA A 184 6.40 -9.35 -12.11
CA ALA A 184 6.47 -10.54 -12.95
C ALA A 184 5.92 -11.70 -12.11
N GLU A 185 4.72 -12.15 -12.44
CA GLU A 185 4.03 -13.25 -11.79
C GLU A 185 4.12 -14.50 -12.65
N TYR A 186 4.43 -15.64 -12.04
CA TYR A 186 4.38 -16.95 -12.67
C TYR A 186 3.27 -17.80 -12.05
N ILE A 187 2.37 -18.30 -12.90
CA ILE A 187 1.22 -19.13 -12.52
C ILE A 187 1.64 -20.61 -12.57
N PHE A 188 1.84 -21.23 -11.42
CA PHE A 188 2.14 -22.65 -11.27
C PHE A 188 0.90 -23.51 -11.53
N GLY A 189 -0.28 -23.03 -11.11
CA GLY A 189 -1.57 -23.69 -11.27
C GLY A 189 -2.73 -22.80 -10.82
N PRO A 190 -3.98 -23.30 -10.86
CA PRO A 190 -5.15 -22.52 -10.46
C PRO A 190 -5.05 -21.98 -9.02
N GLY A 191 -4.89 -20.65 -8.88
CA GLY A 191 -4.75 -19.99 -7.59
C GLY A 191 -3.37 -20.16 -6.92
N PHE A 192 -2.45 -20.89 -7.54
CA PHE A 192 -1.07 -21.04 -7.08
C PHE A 192 -0.14 -20.25 -8.01
N TRP A 193 0.46 -19.19 -7.48
CA TRP A 193 1.35 -18.32 -8.21
C TRP A 193 2.40 -17.66 -7.30
N GLY A 194 3.49 -17.25 -7.89
CA GLY A 194 4.53 -16.47 -7.24
C GLY A 194 4.91 -15.26 -8.07
N ALA A 195 5.35 -14.19 -7.44
CA ALA A 195 5.74 -12.97 -8.13
C ALA A 195 6.99 -12.33 -7.55
N VAL A 196 7.76 -11.72 -8.43
CA VAL A 196 8.83 -10.77 -8.11
C VAL A 196 8.31 -9.38 -8.46
N SER A 197 8.58 -8.42 -7.60
CA SER A 197 8.11 -7.05 -7.74
C SER A 197 9.25 -6.06 -7.57
N PHE A 198 9.21 -4.98 -8.33
CA PHE A 198 10.07 -3.82 -8.18
C PHE A 198 9.19 -2.58 -8.06
N GLY A 199 9.55 -1.68 -7.17
CA GLY A 199 8.85 -0.41 -6.99
C GLY A 199 9.81 0.74 -6.82
N GLN A 200 9.44 1.89 -7.38
CA GLN A 200 10.14 3.15 -7.21
C GLN A 200 9.16 4.25 -6.85
N SER A 201 9.55 5.13 -5.93
CA SER A 201 8.81 6.35 -5.61
C SER A 201 9.71 7.57 -5.74
N TYR A 202 9.12 8.72 -6.17
CA TYR A 202 9.83 9.96 -6.39
C TYR A 202 8.93 11.16 -6.13
N GLY A 203 9.44 12.19 -5.43
CA GLY A 203 8.70 13.40 -5.08
C GLY A 203 8.35 13.46 -3.61
N GLY A 204 7.22 14.08 -3.28
CA GLY A 204 6.67 14.11 -1.93
C GLY A 204 7.47 14.91 -0.91
N ALA A 205 8.23 15.93 -1.34
CA ALA A 205 8.87 16.87 -0.43
C ALA A 205 7.82 17.57 0.43
N THR A 206 8.12 17.85 1.69
CA THR A 206 7.19 18.53 2.58
C THR A 206 7.50 20.01 2.73
N THR A 207 6.49 20.76 3.13
CA THR A 207 6.59 22.17 3.51
C THR A 207 5.96 22.29 4.89
N VAL A 208 6.73 22.74 5.88
CA VAL A 208 6.29 22.94 7.27
C VAL A 208 6.24 24.45 7.52
N ASP A 209 5.06 24.96 7.87
CA ASP A 209 4.79 26.40 8.09
C ASP A 209 5.33 27.31 6.98
N GLY A 210 5.15 26.90 5.72
CA GLY A 210 5.61 27.62 4.56
C GLY A 210 7.10 27.41 4.22
N VAL A 211 7.87 26.74 5.07
CA VAL A 211 9.28 26.42 4.83
C VAL A 211 9.42 25.07 4.15
N LYS A 212 9.92 25.06 2.91
CA LYS A 212 10.14 23.85 2.13
C LYS A 212 11.34 23.06 2.68
N GLN A 213 11.14 21.76 2.88
CA GLN A 213 12.15 20.84 3.39
C GLN A 213 12.86 20.11 2.24
N ASP A 214 14.16 19.77 2.42
CA ASP A 214 14.90 18.93 1.43
C ASP A 214 14.73 17.44 1.71
N ASN A 215 13.50 16.99 1.86
CA ASN A 215 13.16 15.61 2.19
C ASN A 215 12.41 14.91 1.04
N ARG A 216 12.70 15.28 -0.20
CA ARG A 216 12.16 14.63 -1.39
C ARG A 216 12.55 13.15 -1.41
N GLN A 217 11.56 12.29 -1.56
CA GLN A 217 11.75 10.85 -1.67
C GLN A 217 12.33 10.47 -3.04
N SER A 218 13.23 9.50 -3.03
CA SER A 218 13.72 8.76 -4.20
C SER A 218 14.09 7.37 -3.72
N ASN A 219 13.06 6.50 -3.63
CA ASN A 219 13.16 5.23 -2.92
C ASN A 219 12.85 4.08 -3.86
N ASN A 220 13.66 3.03 -3.81
CA ASN A 220 13.48 1.80 -4.56
C ASN A 220 13.29 0.64 -3.58
N ARG A 221 12.43 -0.32 -3.95
CA ARG A 221 12.25 -1.55 -3.20
C ARG A 221 11.91 -2.71 -4.10
N PHE A 222 12.23 -3.91 -3.62
CA PHE A 222 11.81 -5.15 -4.25
C PHE A 222 10.83 -5.91 -3.36
N GLY A 223 10.15 -6.90 -3.93
CA GLY A 223 9.25 -7.76 -3.21
C GLY A 223 9.16 -9.14 -3.81
N LEU A 224 8.93 -10.12 -2.96
CA LEU A 224 8.61 -11.50 -3.32
C LEU A 224 7.23 -11.82 -2.78
N THR A 225 6.41 -12.47 -3.56
CA THR A 225 5.06 -12.86 -3.14
C THR A 225 4.79 -14.29 -3.57
N LEU A 226 4.12 -15.06 -2.71
CA LEU A 226 3.61 -16.39 -3.01
C LEU A 226 2.16 -16.48 -2.57
N ALA A 227 1.29 -17.00 -3.44
CA ALA A 227 -0.11 -17.29 -3.12
C ALA A 227 -0.40 -18.76 -3.35
N VAL A 228 -1.02 -19.38 -2.35
CA VAL A 228 -1.31 -20.82 -2.34
C VAL A 228 -2.81 -21.01 -2.08
N PRO A 229 -3.54 -21.75 -2.93
CA PRO A 229 -4.90 -22.15 -2.64
C PRO A 229 -4.88 -23.19 -1.50
N LEU A 230 -5.65 -22.98 -0.43
CA LEU A 230 -5.74 -23.93 0.68
C LEU A 230 -6.87 -24.93 0.44
N TYR A 231 -8.08 -24.43 0.35
CA TYR A 231 -9.27 -25.26 0.16
C TYR A 231 -10.41 -24.44 -0.48
N ARG A 232 -10.95 -24.91 -1.61
CA ARG A 232 -12.12 -24.35 -2.33
C ARG A 232 -12.10 -22.81 -2.44
N VAL A 233 -12.49 -22.11 -1.36
CA VAL A 233 -12.71 -20.66 -1.31
C VAL A 233 -11.64 -19.92 -0.49
N TRP A 234 -10.70 -20.64 0.08
CA TRP A 234 -9.63 -20.11 0.91
C TRP A 234 -8.30 -20.10 0.17
N ALA A 235 -7.54 -19.04 0.35
CA ALA A 235 -6.18 -18.94 -0.13
C ALA A 235 -5.28 -18.24 0.92
N LEU A 236 -4.02 -18.64 0.97
CA LEU A 236 -2.98 -18.02 1.78
C LEU A 236 -2.04 -17.25 0.85
N LYS A 237 -1.64 -16.06 1.28
CA LYS A 237 -0.68 -15.25 0.56
C LYS A 237 0.42 -14.80 1.53
N GLY A 238 1.67 -15.10 1.19
CA GLY A 238 2.85 -14.62 1.89
C GLY A 238 3.63 -13.62 1.05
N GLY A 239 4.29 -12.67 1.68
CA GLY A 239 5.12 -11.68 1.01
C GLY A 239 6.31 -11.25 1.86
N TYR A 240 7.41 -10.93 1.18
CA TYR A 240 8.58 -10.26 1.74
C TYR A 240 8.90 -9.06 0.86
N TYR A 241 9.16 -7.92 1.47
CA TYR A 241 9.47 -6.67 0.79
C TYR A 241 10.63 -5.99 1.51
N SER A 242 11.59 -5.44 0.76
CA SER A 242 12.76 -4.77 1.33
C SER A 242 13.14 -3.54 0.51
N GLY A 243 13.70 -2.54 1.16
CA GLY A 243 14.33 -1.41 0.50
C GLY A 243 15.59 -1.84 -0.28
N ILE A 244 15.85 -1.17 -1.40
CA ILE A 244 17.12 -1.31 -2.14
C ILE A 244 17.92 -0.03 -1.93
N SER A 245 17.25 1.09 -1.98
CA SER A 245 17.81 2.43 -1.76
C SER A 245 16.70 3.33 -1.27
N THR A 246 16.92 3.99 -0.15
CA THR A 246 15.98 4.91 0.47
C THR A 246 16.69 6.23 0.74
N ARG A 247 16.18 7.32 0.13
CA ARG A 247 16.69 8.66 0.42
C ARG A 247 16.02 9.26 1.65
N TYR A 248 14.69 9.18 1.74
CA TYR A 248 13.89 9.66 2.87
C TYR A 248 12.71 8.72 3.15
N GLY A 249 12.39 8.54 4.43
CA GLY A 249 11.33 7.69 4.91
C GLY A 249 11.81 6.34 5.42
N GLY A 250 10.94 5.33 5.43
CA GLY A 250 11.28 4.02 6.00
C GLY A 250 12.06 3.13 5.03
N ASP A 251 13.21 2.67 5.49
CA ASP A 251 13.98 1.58 4.88
C ASP A 251 13.72 0.31 5.67
N PHE A 252 12.64 -0.38 5.29
CA PHE A 252 12.09 -1.48 6.08
C PHE A 252 12.14 -2.81 5.34
N ASP A 253 12.52 -3.84 6.09
CA ASP A 253 12.16 -5.21 5.80
C ASP A 253 10.72 -5.46 6.28
N THR A 254 9.91 -6.03 5.41
CA THR A 254 8.49 -6.24 5.66
C THR A 254 8.11 -7.68 5.33
N PHE A 255 7.53 -8.39 6.29
CA PHE A 255 6.92 -9.69 6.12
C PHE A 255 5.41 -9.56 6.21
N ALA A 256 4.70 -10.17 5.27
CA ALA A 256 3.24 -10.14 5.22
C ALA A 256 2.69 -11.55 5.10
N LEU A 257 1.60 -11.82 5.81
CA LEU A 257 0.82 -13.04 5.70
C LEU A 257 -0.65 -12.67 5.66
N ALA A 258 -1.40 -13.21 4.70
CA ALA A 258 -2.81 -12.90 4.55
C ALA A 258 -3.62 -14.15 4.22
N LEU A 259 -4.73 -14.32 4.93
CA LEU A 259 -5.75 -15.33 4.66
C LEU A 259 -6.90 -14.69 3.90
N GLN A 260 -7.22 -15.23 2.74
CA GLN A 260 -8.30 -14.76 1.88
C GLN A 260 -9.46 -15.77 1.87
N TYR A 261 -10.67 -15.26 2.04
CA TYR A 261 -11.93 -15.96 1.84
C TYR A 261 -12.71 -15.33 0.69
N ARG A 262 -13.26 -16.15 -0.21
CA ARG A 262 -14.06 -15.66 -1.36
C ARG A 262 -15.43 -16.31 -1.37
N TRP A 263 -16.47 -15.53 -1.74
CA TRP A 263 -17.84 -16.03 -1.87
C TRP A 263 -18.63 -15.25 -2.92
N GLY A 264 -19.77 -15.81 -3.34
CA GLY A 264 -20.68 -15.21 -4.31
C GLY A 264 -20.02 -15.05 -5.69
N GLY A 265 -20.54 -15.73 -6.68
CA GLY A 265 -20.29 -15.39 -8.09
C GLY A 265 -21.26 -14.28 -8.52
N MET A 266 -20.96 -13.51 -9.57
CA MET A 266 -21.99 -12.76 -10.28
C MET A 266 -22.98 -13.79 -10.85
N LYS A 267 -24.26 -13.70 -10.41
CA LYS A 267 -25.34 -14.52 -10.97
C LYS A 267 -25.62 -14.11 -12.40
#